data_1b5a483b63f0115d1a48e520767c71e2
#
_entry.id   1b5a483b63f0115d1a48e520767c71e2
#
_cell.length_a   1.000
_cell.length_b   1.000
_cell.length_c   1.000
_cell.angle_alpha   90.00
_cell.angle_beta   90.00
_cell.angle_gamma   90.00
#
_symmetry.space_group_name_H-M   'P 1'
#
loop_
_entity.id
_entity.type
_entity.pdbx_description
1 polymer ?
#
loop_
_entity_poly.entity_id
_entity_poly.type
_entity_poly.pdbx_seq_one_letter_code
_entity_poly.pdbx_strand_id
1 'polypeptide(L)'
;MIGMWTGIKRTILGEKIDGKLPARVQAAIARQQIQSEILIAWVQVFIVITFSTLYALSPKTFSADAMFAPVPYALLVYGLFTLLRLALAYWGKVPAWFIALSVIADMALLMFLIWSFHIQYQQPPSFYLKAPTLLYVFIFIALRALRFEATYVLLAGASAAIGWLILLGYAVHLDGGMAQITRDYVEFTMSHKILLGAEFDKVISIIVVTLIVALVIVRSRRLL
;
A
#
# COMPACT_ATOMS: atom_id res chain seq x y z
N MET A 1 -33.14 -19.60 1.59
CA MET A 1 -31.94 -18.80 1.94
C MET A 1 -30.73 -19.13 1.08
N ILE A 2 -30.42 -20.37 0.76
CA ILE A 2 -29.26 -20.80 -0.05
C ILE A 2 -29.32 -20.25 -1.51
N GLY A 3 -30.50 -20.22 -2.14
CA GLY A 3 -30.66 -19.73 -3.52
C GLY A 3 -30.45 -18.22 -3.68
N MET A 4 -30.74 -17.42 -2.67
CA MET A 4 -30.54 -15.96 -2.71
C MET A 4 -29.03 -15.61 -2.62
N TRP A 5 -28.27 -16.34 -1.83
CA TRP A 5 -26.81 -16.17 -1.72
C TRP A 5 -26.07 -16.58 -2.99
N THR A 6 -26.53 -17.64 -3.67
CA THR A 6 -25.97 -18.04 -4.96
C THR A 6 -26.30 -17.04 -6.06
N GLY A 7 -27.51 -16.46 -6.05
CA GLY A 7 -27.90 -15.37 -6.96
C GLY A 7 -27.04 -14.13 -6.76
N ILE A 8 -26.88 -13.67 -5.53
CA ILE A 8 -26.04 -12.51 -5.18
C ILE A 8 -24.57 -12.75 -5.58
N LYS A 9 -24.02 -13.94 -5.26
CA LYS A 9 -22.67 -14.32 -5.70
C LYS A 9 -22.51 -14.28 -7.22
N ARG A 10 -23.49 -14.78 -7.98
CA ARG A 10 -23.48 -14.77 -9.43
C ARG A 10 -23.57 -13.36 -10.01
N THR A 11 -24.37 -12.48 -9.40
CA THR A 11 -24.50 -11.08 -9.82
C THR A 11 -23.25 -10.27 -9.53
N ILE A 12 -22.64 -10.45 -8.36
CA ILE A 12 -21.44 -9.69 -7.93
C ILE A 12 -20.17 -10.22 -8.60
N LEU A 13 -19.99 -11.54 -8.60
CA LEU A 13 -18.76 -12.18 -9.05
C LEU A 13 -18.81 -12.68 -10.51
N GLY A 14 -19.98 -12.74 -11.15
CA GLY A 14 -20.17 -13.31 -12.47
C GLY A 14 -20.24 -14.85 -12.46
N GLU A 15 -20.45 -15.49 -13.60
CA GLU A 15 -20.47 -16.94 -13.74
C GLU A 15 -19.06 -17.54 -13.66
N LYS A 16 -18.93 -18.68 -12.96
CA LYS A 16 -17.67 -19.40 -12.90
C LYS A 16 -17.57 -20.29 -14.15
N ILE A 17 -16.51 -20.09 -14.93
CA ILE A 17 -16.25 -20.97 -16.09
C ILE A 17 -15.56 -22.22 -15.53
N ASP A 18 -16.29 -23.33 -15.46
CA ASP A 18 -15.74 -24.63 -15.06
C ASP A 18 -15.16 -25.31 -16.32
N GLY A 19 -13.85 -25.20 -16.48
CA GLY A 19 -13.09 -25.89 -17.52
C GLY A 19 -11.58 -25.66 -17.39
N LYS A 20 -10.77 -26.68 -17.69
CA LYS A 20 -9.33 -26.48 -17.85
C LYS A 20 -9.10 -25.63 -19.08
N LEU A 21 -8.55 -24.44 -18.91
CA LEU A 21 -8.20 -23.56 -20.02
C LEU A 21 -7.26 -24.26 -21.01
N PRO A 22 -7.44 -24.10 -22.33
CA PRO A 22 -6.53 -24.64 -23.33
C PRO A 22 -5.08 -24.19 -23.07
N ALA A 23 -4.10 -25.04 -23.39
CA ALA A 23 -2.69 -24.77 -23.12
C ALA A 23 -2.22 -23.44 -23.74
N ARG A 24 -2.77 -23.04 -24.90
CA ARG A 24 -2.47 -21.75 -25.54
C ARG A 24 -2.94 -20.56 -24.69
N VAL A 25 -4.11 -20.67 -24.05
CA VAL A 25 -4.66 -19.61 -23.20
C VAL A 25 -3.84 -19.50 -21.91
N GLN A 26 -3.47 -20.64 -21.32
CA GLN A 26 -2.58 -20.65 -20.14
C GLN A 26 -1.21 -19.99 -20.45
N ALA A 27 -0.62 -20.28 -21.60
CA ALA A 27 0.62 -19.67 -22.03
C ALA A 27 0.47 -18.15 -22.28
N ALA A 28 -0.66 -17.70 -22.83
CA ALA A 28 -0.93 -16.28 -23.01
C ALA A 28 -1.08 -15.55 -21.68
N ILE A 29 -1.81 -16.14 -20.72
CA ILE A 29 -1.93 -15.58 -19.35
C ILE A 29 -0.56 -15.49 -18.68
N ALA A 30 0.28 -16.53 -18.77
CA ALA A 30 1.62 -16.52 -18.18
C ALA A 30 2.50 -15.40 -18.78
N ARG A 31 2.45 -15.21 -20.10
CA ARG A 31 3.17 -14.09 -20.75
C ARG A 31 2.66 -12.73 -20.30
N GLN A 32 1.35 -12.56 -20.19
CA GLN A 32 0.76 -11.32 -19.70
C GLN A 32 1.14 -11.03 -18.27
N GLN A 33 1.23 -12.05 -17.41
CA GLN A 33 1.70 -11.89 -16.02
C GLN A 33 3.14 -11.38 -15.96
N ILE A 34 4.06 -11.94 -16.77
CA ILE A 34 5.45 -11.47 -16.85
C ILE A 34 5.50 -10.00 -17.34
N GLN A 35 4.75 -9.67 -18.38
CA GLN A 35 4.69 -8.30 -18.89
C GLN A 35 4.15 -7.32 -17.84
N SER A 36 3.14 -7.73 -17.08
CA SER A 36 2.60 -6.93 -15.98
C SER A 36 3.63 -6.71 -14.87
N GLU A 37 4.45 -7.71 -14.53
CA GLU A 37 5.52 -7.55 -13.54
C GLU A 37 6.60 -6.56 -14.01
N ILE A 38 6.99 -6.63 -15.28
CA ILE A 38 7.92 -5.67 -15.87
C ILE A 38 7.33 -4.26 -15.84
N LEU A 39 6.07 -4.11 -16.23
CA LEU A 39 5.38 -2.81 -16.18
C LEU A 39 5.32 -2.26 -14.76
N ILE A 40 4.92 -3.08 -13.78
CA ILE A 40 4.88 -2.68 -12.37
C ILE A 40 6.26 -2.24 -11.89
N ALA A 41 7.30 -3.00 -12.21
CA ALA A 41 8.67 -2.65 -11.82
C ALA A 41 9.12 -1.31 -12.44
N TRP A 42 8.80 -1.04 -13.69
CA TRP A 42 9.10 0.25 -14.33
C TRP A 42 8.32 1.42 -13.70
N VAL A 43 7.03 1.22 -13.40
CA VAL A 43 6.24 2.23 -12.68
C VAL A 43 6.84 2.50 -11.30
N GLN A 44 7.32 1.46 -10.60
CA GLN A 44 8.01 1.64 -9.31
C GLN A 44 9.33 2.40 -9.44
N VAL A 45 10.13 2.12 -10.47
CA VAL A 45 11.34 2.91 -10.77
C VAL A 45 10.98 4.38 -10.97
N PHE A 46 9.95 4.66 -11.77
CA PHE A 46 9.46 6.02 -11.98
C PHE A 46 9.02 6.69 -10.66
N ILE A 47 8.30 5.97 -9.80
CA ILE A 47 7.88 6.46 -8.48
C ILE A 47 9.11 6.79 -7.62
N VAL A 48 10.11 5.91 -7.58
CA VAL A 48 11.37 6.14 -6.82
C VAL A 48 12.08 7.40 -7.31
N ILE A 49 12.23 7.55 -8.63
CA ILE A 49 12.85 8.73 -9.24
C ILE A 49 12.05 9.99 -8.87
N THR A 50 10.73 9.94 -9.00
CA THR A 50 9.85 11.08 -8.68
C THR A 50 9.99 11.47 -7.22
N PHE A 51 9.94 10.53 -6.29
CA PHE A 51 10.06 10.83 -4.85
C PHE A 51 11.47 11.29 -4.48
N SER A 52 12.50 10.73 -5.10
CA SER A 52 13.88 11.19 -4.90
C SER A 52 14.06 12.63 -5.38
N THR A 53 13.48 12.96 -6.54
CA THR A 53 13.53 14.32 -7.09
C THR A 53 12.76 15.29 -6.21
N LEU A 54 11.54 14.94 -5.78
CA LEU A 54 10.75 15.76 -4.88
C LEU A 54 11.47 15.98 -3.55
N TYR A 55 12.08 14.93 -2.99
CA TYR A 55 12.86 15.05 -1.76
C TYR A 55 14.10 15.95 -1.94
N ALA A 56 14.78 15.86 -3.08
CA ALA A 56 15.95 16.69 -3.37
C ALA A 56 15.59 18.18 -3.55
N LEU A 57 14.45 18.45 -4.20
CA LEU A 57 13.98 19.82 -4.45
C LEU A 57 13.25 20.45 -3.25
N SER A 58 12.71 19.62 -2.35
CA SER A 58 11.96 20.11 -1.19
C SER A 58 12.86 20.83 -0.21
N PRO A 59 12.46 22.04 0.28
CA PRO A 59 13.14 22.71 1.37
C PRO A 59 13.15 21.82 2.61
N LYS A 60 14.33 21.59 3.19
CA LYS A 60 14.48 20.79 4.40
C LYS A 60 14.14 21.64 5.60
N THR A 61 13.01 21.36 6.24
CA THR A 61 12.49 22.11 7.40
C THR A 61 12.88 21.51 8.75
N PHE A 62 13.62 20.38 8.74
CA PHE A 62 14.17 19.81 9.98
C PHE A 62 15.52 20.44 10.33
N SER A 63 15.88 20.43 11.62
CA SER A 63 17.13 21.02 12.11
C SER A 63 18.35 20.37 11.46
N ALA A 64 19.42 21.13 11.24
CA ALA A 64 20.69 20.62 10.72
C ALA A 64 21.32 19.54 11.64
N ASP A 65 20.93 19.54 12.92
CA ASP A 65 21.39 18.61 13.96
C ASP A 65 20.54 17.34 14.05
N ALA A 66 19.58 17.13 13.13
CA ALA A 66 18.79 15.89 13.10
C ALA A 66 19.72 14.70 12.89
N MET A 67 19.88 13.88 13.94
CA MET A 67 20.78 12.72 13.97
C MET A 67 20.50 11.70 12.85
N PHE A 68 19.31 11.71 12.26
CA PHE A 68 18.89 10.69 11.34
C PHE A 68 17.92 11.24 10.27
N ALA A 69 18.31 11.13 9.00
CA ALA A 69 17.48 11.42 7.86
C ALA A 69 17.10 10.09 7.15
N PRO A 70 16.00 9.44 7.53
CA PRO A 70 15.68 8.09 7.05
C PRO A 70 15.28 8.04 5.56
N VAL A 71 14.73 9.14 5.03
CA VAL A 71 14.16 9.18 3.68
C VAL A 71 15.16 8.81 2.58
N PRO A 72 16.40 9.37 2.52
CA PRO A 72 17.38 8.98 1.50
C PRO A 72 17.76 7.51 1.55
N TYR A 73 17.96 6.97 2.76
CA TYR A 73 18.30 5.56 2.94
C TYR A 73 17.16 4.64 2.52
N ALA A 74 15.94 4.99 2.89
CA ALA A 74 14.75 4.24 2.48
C ALA A 74 14.55 4.26 0.96
N LEU A 75 14.72 5.41 0.31
CA LEU A 75 14.64 5.54 -1.13
C LEU A 75 15.75 4.73 -1.83
N LEU A 76 16.97 4.73 -1.29
CA LEU A 76 18.08 3.94 -1.83
C LEU A 76 17.79 2.44 -1.71
N VAL A 77 17.40 1.96 -0.53
CA VAL A 77 17.07 0.54 -0.30
C VAL A 77 15.91 0.13 -1.20
N TYR A 78 14.88 0.96 -1.29
CA TYR A 78 13.73 0.69 -2.14
C TYR A 78 14.08 0.71 -3.63
N GLY A 79 14.94 1.63 -4.05
CA GLY A 79 15.47 1.68 -5.41
C GLY A 79 16.23 0.41 -5.79
N LEU A 80 17.13 -0.05 -4.91
CA LEU A 80 17.88 -1.30 -5.11
C LEU A 80 16.93 -2.51 -5.16
N PHE A 81 15.95 -2.57 -4.26
CA PHE A 81 14.95 -3.63 -4.26
C PHE A 81 14.10 -3.63 -5.55
N THR A 82 13.72 -2.45 -6.03
CA THR A 82 12.97 -2.29 -7.29
C THR A 82 13.79 -2.72 -8.51
N LEU A 83 15.09 -2.38 -8.55
CA LEU A 83 15.99 -2.81 -9.61
C LEU A 83 16.20 -4.34 -9.60
N LEU A 84 16.35 -4.93 -8.42
CA LEU A 84 16.42 -6.39 -8.28
C LEU A 84 15.15 -7.05 -8.81
N ARG A 85 13.99 -6.51 -8.45
CA ARG A 85 12.70 -7.00 -8.93
C ARG A 85 12.58 -6.89 -10.44
N LEU A 86 13.01 -5.75 -11.02
CA LEU A 86 13.02 -5.54 -12.46
C LEU A 86 13.91 -6.58 -13.16
N ALA A 87 15.11 -6.83 -12.64
CA ALA A 87 16.03 -7.85 -13.18
C ALA A 87 15.41 -9.25 -13.14
N LEU A 88 14.78 -9.63 -12.00
CA LEU A 88 14.10 -10.93 -11.87
C LEU A 88 12.90 -11.06 -12.82
N ALA A 89 12.16 -9.97 -13.06
CA ALA A 89 11.06 -9.96 -14.01
C ALA A 89 11.52 -10.19 -15.45
N TYR A 90 12.63 -9.58 -15.86
CA TYR A 90 13.24 -9.83 -17.17
C TYR A 90 13.78 -11.25 -17.32
N TRP A 91 14.27 -11.86 -16.26
CA TRP A 91 14.70 -13.26 -16.27
C TRP A 91 13.52 -14.24 -16.25
N GLY A 92 12.28 -13.75 -16.16
CA GLY A 92 11.07 -14.57 -16.16
C GLY A 92 10.95 -15.53 -14.96
N LYS A 93 11.66 -15.25 -13.86
CA LYS A 93 11.79 -16.13 -12.69
C LYS A 93 11.25 -15.47 -11.41
N VAL A 94 10.13 -14.79 -11.48
CA VAL A 94 9.52 -14.18 -10.28
C VAL A 94 8.55 -15.18 -9.61
N PRO A 95 8.95 -15.85 -8.53
CA PRO A 95 8.06 -16.80 -7.85
C PRO A 95 6.94 -16.06 -7.09
N ALA A 96 5.79 -16.69 -6.92
CA ALA A 96 4.61 -16.10 -6.28
C ALA A 96 4.89 -15.60 -4.85
N TRP A 97 5.71 -16.33 -4.08
CA TRP A 97 6.08 -15.92 -2.73
C TRP A 97 6.90 -14.61 -2.73
N PHE A 98 7.79 -14.41 -3.72
CA PHE A 98 8.57 -13.18 -3.83
C PHE A 98 7.68 -11.99 -4.18
N ILE A 99 6.67 -12.20 -5.02
CA ILE A 99 5.68 -11.16 -5.34
C ILE A 99 4.89 -10.77 -4.09
N ALA A 100 4.41 -11.76 -3.32
CA ALA A 100 3.71 -11.50 -2.06
C ALA A 100 4.61 -10.75 -1.06
N LEU A 101 5.87 -11.18 -0.91
CA LEU A 101 6.85 -10.51 -0.06
C LEU A 101 7.09 -9.07 -0.53
N SER A 102 7.18 -8.84 -1.85
CA SER A 102 7.38 -7.49 -2.39
C SER A 102 6.19 -6.56 -2.11
N VAL A 103 4.97 -7.08 -2.14
CA VAL A 103 3.76 -6.31 -1.77
C VAL A 103 3.81 -5.88 -0.31
N ILE A 104 4.17 -6.81 0.58
CA ILE A 104 4.29 -6.52 2.02
C ILE A 104 5.44 -5.53 2.26
N ALA A 105 6.58 -5.72 1.58
CA ALA A 105 7.74 -4.84 1.70
C ALA A 105 7.45 -3.41 1.26
N ASP A 106 6.69 -3.22 0.16
CA ASP A 106 6.27 -1.89 -0.31
C ASP A 106 5.45 -1.16 0.78
N MET A 107 4.48 -1.86 1.39
CA MET A 107 3.64 -1.28 2.44
C MET A 107 4.42 -1.05 3.73
N ALA A 108 5.28 -1.99 4.13
CA ALA A 108 6.12 -1.87 5.31
C ALA A 108 7.09 -0.69 5.19
N LEU A 109 7.70 -0.49 4.02
CA LEU A 109 8.57 0.64 3.77
C LEU A 109 7.81 1.97 3.88
N LEU A 110 6.61 2.06 3.29
CA LEU A 110 5.79 3.25 3.38
C LEU A 110 5.43 3.56 4.84
N MET A 111 5.01 2.55 5.61
CA MET A 111 4.71 2.71 7.04
C MET A 111 5.94 3.11 7.84
N PHE A 112 7.12 2.54 7.53
CA PHE A 112 8.39 2.93 8.14
C PHE A 112 8.74 4.40 7.83
N LEU A 113 8.55 4.86 6.61
CA LEU A 113 8.77 6.26 6.25
C LEU A 113 7.84 7.19 7.00
N ILE A 114 6.56 6.85 7.13
CA ILE A 114 5.60 7.64 7.91
C ILE A 114 6.01 7.66 9.38
N TRP A 115 6.33 6.51 9.94
CA TRP A 115 6.81 6.40 11.34
C TRP A 115 8.04 7.25 11.58
N SER A 116 8.98 7.28 10.64
CA SER A 116 10.25 8.00 10.80
C SER A 116 10.11 9.53 10.91
N PHE A 117 8.97 10.09 10.50
CA PHE A 117 8.75 11.54 10.56
C PHE A 117 8.84 12.11 11.97
N HIS A 118 8.30 11.41 12.99
CA HIS A 118 8.37 11.92 14.35
C HIS A 118 9.80 11.99 14.86
N ILE A 119 10.68 11.06 14.48
CA ILE A 119 12.10 11.07 14.82
C ILE A 119 12.81 12.20 14.07
N GLN A 120 12.56 12.32 12.77
CA GLN A 120 13.22 13.32 11.93
C GLN A 120 12.87 14.76 12.34
N TYR A 121 11.61 15.00 12.72
CA TYR A 121 11.13 16.32 13.13
C TYR A 121 11.18 16.54 14.65
N GLN A 122 11.65 15.55 15.42
CA GLN A 122 11.71 15.59 16.89
C GLN A 122 10.34 15.94 17.51
N GLN A 123 9.28 15.37 16.94
CA GLN A 123 7.90 15.58 17.37
C GLN A 123 7.34 14.32 18.03
N PRO A 124 6.26 14.44 18.84
CA PRO A 124 5.60 13.27 19.40
C PRO A 124 5.05 12.35 18.30
N PRO A 125 4.89 11.03 18.58
CA PRO A 125 4.40 10.06 17.60
C PRO A 125 3.09 10.42 16.93
N SER A 126 2.15 11.07 17.61
CA SER A 126 0.89 11.55 17.02
C SER A 126 1.08 12.49 15.81
N PHE A 127 2.25 13.10 15.66
CA PHE A 127 2.57 13.98 14.55
C PHE A 127 2.49 13.28 13.18
N TYR A 128 3.01 12.06 13.06
CA TYR A 128 3.01 11.36 11.77
C TYR A 128 1.60 10.90 11.34
N LEU A 129 0.66 10.76 12.28
CA LEU A 129 -0.73 10.41 11.92
C LEU A 129 -1.40 11.48 11.06
N LYS A 130 -0.92 12.72 11.09
CA LYS A 130 -1.41 13.84 10.28
C LYS A 130 -0.72 13.97 8.92
N ALA A 131 0.29 13.14 8.66
CA ALA A 131 1.05 13.22 7.42
C ALA A 131 0.21 12.78 6.20
N PRO A 132 0.19 13.57 5.11
CA PRO A 132 -0.54 13.23 3.89
C PRO A 132 0.07 12.04 3.15
N THR A 133 1.26 11.59 3.54
CA THR A 133 2.01 10.47 2.95
C THR A 133 1.22 9.16 2.95
N LEU A 134 0.22 9.02 3.84
CA LEU A 134 -0.69 7.88 3.83
C LEU A 134 -1.42 7.71 2.49
N LEU A 135 -1.67 8.80 1.75
CA LEU A 135 -2.33 8.74 0.45
C LEU A 135 -1.57 7.89 -0.58
N TYR A 136 -0.26 7.71 -0.40
CA TYR A 136 0.56 6.85 -1.27
C TYR A 136 0.18 5.37 -1.18
N VAL A 137 -0.50 4.95 -0.12
CA VAL A 137 -1.09 3.60 -0.01
C VAL A 137 -1.97 3.29 -1.21
N PHE A 138 -2.80 4.25 -1.65
CA PHE A 138 -3.71 4.06 -2.77
C PHE A 138 -2.97 3.91 -4.10
N ILE A 139 -1.81 4.56 -4.27
CA ILE A 139 -0.95 4.37 -5.45
C ILE A 139 -0.43 2.94 -5.48
N PHE A 140 0.05 2.41 -4.35
CA PHE A 140 0.56 1.05 -4.28
C PHE A 140 -0.54 -0.01 -4.46
N ILE A 141 -1.76 0.23 -3.92
CA ILE A 141 -2.93 -0.64 -4.17
C ILE A 141 -3.29 -0.65 -5.67
N ALA A 142 -3.38 0.54 -6.29
CA ALA A 142 -3.68 0.68 -7.71
C ALA A 142 -2.61 0.01 -8.59
N LEU A 143 -1.33 0.12 -8.21
CA LEU A 143 -0.23 -0.52 -8.92
C LEU A 143 -0.40 -2.05 -8.97
N ARG A 144 -0.91 -2.66 -7.88
CA ARG A 144 -1.18 -4.11 -7.85
C ARG A 144 -2.35 -4.53 -8.73
N ALA A 145 -3.25 -3.60 -9.06
CA ALA A 145 -4.35 -3.88 -10.00
C ALA A 145 -3.84 -4.18 -11.42
N LEU A 146 -2.69 -3.64 -11.83
CA LEU A 146 -2.07 -3.89 -13.15
C LEU A 146 -1.76 -5.37 -13.40
N ARG A 147 -1.62 -6.17 -12.35
CA ARG A 147 -1.42 -7.62 -12.49
C ARG A 147 -2.70 -8.38 -12.80
N PHE A 148 -3.87 -7.76 -12.65
CA PHE A 148 -5.17 -8.42 -12.77
C PHE A 148 -5.37 -9.61 -11.81
N GLU A 149 -4.71 -9.60 -10.65
CA GLU A 149 -4.85 -10.60 -9.59
C GLU A 149 -5.33 -9.96 -8.29
N ALA A 150 -6.60 -10.22 -7.93
CA ALA A 150 -7.23 -9.64 -6.75
C ALA A 150 -6.49 -9.98 -5.44
N THR A 151 -5.83 -11.14 -5.37
CA THR A 151 -5.11 -11.60 -4.18
C THR A 151 -4.01 -10.61 -3.75
N TYR A 152 -3.25 -10.04 -4.69
CA TYR A 152 -2.19 -9.09 -4.36
C TYR A 152 -2.72 -7.71 -4.00
N VAL A 153 -3.87 -7.33 -4.55
CA VAL A 153 -4.58 -6.11 -4.14
C VAL A 153 -5.09 -6.24 -2.71
N LEU A 154 -5.73 -7.37 -2.38
CA LEU A 154 -6.20 -7.66 -1.02
C LEU A 154 -5.03 -7.73 -0.03
N LEU A 155 -3.90 -8.35 -0.43
CA LEU A 155 -2.70 -8.41 0.40
C LEU A 155 -2.13 -7.00 0.66
N ALA A 156 -2.08 -6.14 -0.36
CA ALA A 156 -1.62 -4.76 -0.23
C ALA A 156 -2.50 -3.95 0.74
N GLY A 157 -3.82 -4.00 0.53
CA GLY A 157 -4.77 -3.30 1.41
C GLY A 157 -4.76 -3.82 2.85
N ALA A 158 -4.70 -5.14 3.04
CA ALA A 158 -4.59 -5.73 4.38
C ALA A 158 -3.28 -5.30 5.08
N SER A 159 -2.15 -5.37 4.38
CA SER A 159 -0.85 -4.93 4.91
C SER A 159 -0.85 -3.45 5.27
N ALA A 160 -1.49 -2.60 4.45
CA ALA A 160 -1.62 -1.17 4.72
C ALA A 160 -2.51 -0.90 5.94
N ALA A 161 -3.67 -1.53 6.02
CA ALA A 161 -4.60 -1.36 7.15
C ALA A 161 -3.97 -1.83 8.47
N ILE A 162 -3.33 -3.00 8.47
CA ILE A 162 -2.62 -3.52 9.65
C ILE A 162 -1.46 -2.61 10.02
N GLY A 163 -0.65 -2.19 9.04
CA GLY A 163 0.46 -1.27 9.27
C GLY A 163 0.00 0.05 9.90
N TRP A 164 -1.11 0.62 9.40
CA TRP A 164 -1.68 1.84 10.00
C TRP A 164 -2.19 1.64 11.42
N LEU A 165 -2.86 0.52 11.68
CA LEU A 165 -3.31 0.18 13.04
C LEU A 165 -2.14 -0.01 14.01
N ILE A 166 -1.02 -0.59 13.55
CA ILE A 166 0.22 -0.70 14.35
C ILE A 166 0.76 0.70 14.67
N LEU A 167 0.83 1.60 13.68
CA LEU A 167 1.28 2.97 13.89
C LEU A 167 0.37 3.74 14.85
N LEU A 168 -0.94 3.59 14.69
CA LEU A 168 -1.90 4.19 15.61
C LEU A 168 -1.72 3.66 17.04
N GLY A 169 -1.60 2.33 17.19
CA GLY A 169 -1.34 1.72 18.49
C GLY A 169 -0.05 2.20 19.14
N TYR A 170 1.02 2.34 18.34
CA TYR A 170 2.30 2.89 18.79
C TYR A 170 2.15 4.34 19.28
N ALA A 171 1.46 5.21 18.52
CA ALA A 171 1.22 6.59 18.91
C ALA A 171 0.40 6.69 20.20
N VAL A 172 -0.69 5.95 20.31
CA VAL A 172 -1.51 5.93 21.53
C VAL A 172 -0.72 5.43 22.74
N HIS A 173 0.14 4.44 22.55
CA HIS A 173 0.89 3.86 23.68
C HIS A 173 1.98 4.80 24.22
N LEU A 174 2.71 5.51 23.35
CA LEU A 174 3.86 6.34 23.73
C LEU A 174 3.49 7.79 24.08
N ASP A 175 2.45 8.36 23.49
CA ASP A 175 2.06 9.76 23.70
C ASP A 175 1.23 10.02 24.97
N GLY A 176 1.24 9.11 25.93
CA GLY A 176 0.49 9.27 27.19
C GLY A 176 -0.90 8.62 27.16
N GLY A 177 -1.13 7.70 26.24
CA GLY A 177 -2.31 6.84 26.21
C GLY A 177 -3.61 7.58 25.91
N MET A 178 -4.67 7.21 26.63
CA MET A 178 -6.02 7.73 26.42
C MET A 178 -6.15 9.25 26.64
N ALA A 179 -5.24 9.89 27.37
CA ALA A 179 -5.24 11.34 27.61
C ALA A 179 -4.97 12.16 26.32
N GLN A 180 -4.35 11.56 25.32
CA GLN A 180 -4.07 12.21 24.03
C GLN A 180 -5.22 12.08 23.02
N ILE A 181 -6.28 11.35 23.37
CA ILE A 181 -7.45 11.18 22.50
C ILE A 181 -8.42 12.34 22.71
N THR A 182 -8.79 12.99 21.62
CA THR A 182 -9.80 14.04 21.61
C THR A 182 -11.01 13.65 20.76
N ARG A 183 -12.14 14.28 21.03
CA ARG A 183 -13.35 14.26 20.19
C ARG A 183 -13.59 15.59 19.48
N ASP A 184 -12.79 16.60 19.82
CA ASP A 184 -12.87 17.93 19.20
C ASP A 184 -11.94 18.01 18.00
N TYR A 185 -12.52 18.32 16.82
CA TYR A 185 -11.78 18.43 15.57
C TYR A 185 -10.84 19.64 15.56
N VAL A 186 -11.22 20.75 16.22
CA VAL A 186 -10.37 21.93 16.31
C VAL A 186 -9.16 21.63 17.16
N GLU A 187 -9.35 21.00 18.30
CA GLU A 187 -8.28 20.58 19.18
C GLU A 187 -7.33 19.58 18.48
N PHE A 188 -7.87 18.62 17.72
CA PHE A 188 -7.08 17.71 16.88
C PHE A 188 -6.21 18.48 15.88
N THR A 189 -6.75 19.51 15.24
CA THR A 189 -6.02 20.27 14.21
C THR A 189 -4.91 21.13 14.80
N MET A 190 -5.19 21.76 15.96
CA MET A 190 -4.30 22.73 16.59
C MET A 190 -3.29 22.14 17.59
N SER A 191 -3.46 20.88 17.98
CA SER A 191 -2.62 20.21 18.99
C SER A 191 -2.03 18.90 18.46
N HIS A 192 -1.26 18.19 19.27
CA HIS A 192 -0.75 16.86 18.98
C HIS A 192 -1.74 15.73 19.37
N LYS A 193 -3.01 16.06 19.64
CA LYS A 193 -4.01 15.07 20.01
C LYS A 193 -4.45 14.19 18.84
N ILE A 194 -4.95 13.02 19.17
CA ILE A 194 -5.37 11.97 18.23
C ILE A 194 -6.90 11.96 18.16
N LEU A 195 -7.47 12.07 16.97
CA LEU A 195 -8.90 11.93 16.72
C LEU A 195 -9.17 10.53 16.19
N LEU A 196 -9.57 9.61 17.05
CA LEU A 196 -9.77 8.19 16.68
C LEU A 196 -10.74 8.03 15.51
N GLY A 197 -11.79 8.83 15.42
CA GLY A 197 -12.72 8.79 14.29
C GLY A 197 -12.01 9.00 12.95
N ALA A 198 -11.16 10.02 12.86
CA ALA A 198 -10.39 10.30 11.64
C ALA A 198 -9.41 9.15 11.31
N GLU A 199 -8.84 8.50 12.32
CA GLU A 199 -7.93 7.38 12.10
C GLU A 199 -8.68 6.12 11.62
N PHE A 200 -9.87 5.85 12.17
CA PHE A 200 -10.73 4.78 11.66
C PHE A 200 -11.23 5.06 10.24
N ASP A 201 -11.57 6.30 9.90
CA ASP A 201 -11.97 6.68 8.54
C ASP A 201 -10.88 6.37 7.52
N LYS A 202 -9.61 6.58 7.87
CA LYS A 202 -8.46 6.20 7.02
C LYS A 202 -8.41 4.70 6.79
N VAL A 203 -8.55 3.89 7.86
CA VAL A 203 -8.55 2.42 7.76
C VAL A 203 -9.73 1.94 6.92
N ILE A 204 -10.93 2.47 7.17
CA ILE A 204 -12.14 2.14 6.40
C ILE A 204 -11.94 2.49 4.92
N SER A 205 -11.38 3.67 4.63
CA SER A 205 -11.10 4.09 3.25
C SER A 205 -10.13 3.14 2.55
N ILE A 206 -9.06 2.70 3.22
CA ILE A 206 -8.12 1.71 2.68
C ILE A 206 -8.85 0.39 2.37
N ILE A 207 -9.67 -0.11 3.30
CA ILE A 207 -10.41 -1.35 3.13
C ILE A 207 -11.42 -1.24 1.98
N VAL A 208 -12.20 -0.18 1.94
CA VAL A 208 -13.25 0.02 0.92
C VAL A 208 -12.63 0.13 -0.48
N VAL A 209 -11.59 0.96 -0.65
CA VAL A 209 -10.89 1.08 -1.94
C VAL A 209 -10.29 -0.25 -2.37
N THR A 210 -9.66 -0.98 -1.44
CA THR A 210 -9.10 -2.31 -1.71
C THR A 210 -10.15 -3.28 -2.21
N LEU A 211 -11.31 -3.33 -1.54
CA LEU A 211 -12.40 -4.22 -1.92
C LEU A 211 -13.02 -3.84 -3.28
N ILE A 212 -13.19 -2.54 -3.55
CA ILE A 212 -13.68 -2.06 -4.85
C ILE A 212 -12.73 -2.48 -5.96
N VAL A 213 -11.43 -2.23 -5.81
CA VAL A 213 -10.42 -2.58 -6.82
C VAL A 213 -10.35 -4.09 -7.01
N ALA A 214 -10.36 -4.87 -5.94
CA ALA A 214 -10.38 -6.33 -6.00
C ALA A 214 -11.63 -6.86 -6.74
N LEU A 215 -12.81 -6.28 -6.45
CA LEU A 215 -14.07 -6.64 -7.12
C LEU A 215 -14.02 -6.33 -8.61
N VAL A 216 -13.51 -5.16 -8.99
CA VAL A 216 -13.33 -4.77 -10.40
C VAL A 216 -12.46 -5.79 -11.13
N ILE A 217 -11.34 -6.20 -10.53
CA ILE A 217 -10.44 -7.20 -11.14
C ILE A 217 -11.15 -8.55 -11.30
N VAL A 218 -11.82 -9.03 -10.24
CA VAL A 218 -12.53 -10.31 -10.29
C VAL A 218 -13.59 -10.29 -11.37
N ARG A 219 -14.33 -9.20 -11.48
CA ARG A 219 -15.37 -9.04 -12.49
C ARG A 219 -14.79 -8.96 -13.93
N SER A 220 -13.72 -8.17 -14.11
CA SER A 220 -13.05 -8.04 -15.41
C SER A 220 -12.47 -9.37 -15.91
N ARG A 221 -11.89 -10.18 -15.01
CA ARG A 221 -11.36 -11.52 -15.36
C ARG A 221 -12.43 -12.53 -15.81
N ARG A 222 -13.68 -12.31 -15.42
CA ARG A 222 -14.80 -13.20 -15.82
C ARG A 222 -15.46 -12.79 -17.13
N LEU A 223 -15.14 -11.61 -17.63
CA LEU A 223 -15.61 -11.11 -18.92
C LEU A 223 -14.67 -11.47 -20.07
N LEU A 224 -13.43 -11.88 -19.75
CA LEU A 224 -12.39 -12.37 -20.67
C LEU A 224 -12.48 -13.90 -20.82
#